data_8097a9b00332be880fe2ec2d701498ec
#
_entry.id   8097a9b00332be880fe2ec2d701498ec
#
_cell.length_a   1.000
_cell.length_b   1.000
_cell.length_c   1.000
_cell.angle_alpha   90.00
_cell.angle_beta   90.00
_cell.angle_gamma   90.00
#
_symmetry.space_group_name_H-M   'P 1'
#
loop_
_entity.id
_entity.type
_entity.pdbx_description
1 polymer ?
#
loop_
_entity_poly.entity_id
_entity_poly.type
_entity_poly.pdbx_seq_one_letter_code
_entity_poly.pdbx_strand_id
1 'polypeptide(L)'
;RSTGWIPLFAENNQEAYDNMVQAYRIAEHKDVRLPIMICQDGFITSHAVENIELLEDDIVKTFVGEYEPEHYLLKDNEPFAVGPYAVTNYVMEAKRAQMQGLRNAKQVTLDVAKEFEKISGRSYGLFEEYRMEDADYAMVIIGSAAGTGKDTVDMLRKQGVRAGLLKIRLFRPFPAEELSLIHI
;
A
#
# COMPACT_ATOMS: atom_id res chain seq x y z
N ARG A 1 7.27 12.56 -5.89
CA ARG A 1 6.96 13.13 -4.56
C ARG A 1 5.66 13.94 -4.55
N SER A 2 5.40 14.76 -5.56
CA SER A 2 4.23 15.65 -5.64
C SER A 2 3.09 15.12 -6.53
N THR A 3 3.21 13.93 -7.08
CA THR A 3 2.26 13.37 -8.06
C THR A 3 0.91 12.96 -7.45
N GLY A 4 0.86 12.67 -6.14
CA GLY A 4 -0.35 12.22 -5.45
C GLY A 4 -0.64 10.73 -5.59
N TRP A 5 0.29 9.94 -6.11
CA TRP A 5 0.18 8.49 -6.17
C TRP A 5 0.33 7.85 -4.78
N ILE A 6 -0.32 6.70 -4.62
CA ILE A 6 -0.26 5.87 -3.42
C ILE A 6 0.72 4.72 -3.68
N PRO A 7 1.97 4.77 -3.20
CA PRO A 7 2.91 3.66 -3.38
C PRO A 7 2.73 2.60 -2.29
N LEU A 8 2.51 1.36 -2.70
CA LEU A 8 2.59 0.15 -1.90
C LEU A 8 3.85 -0.61 -2.26
N PHE A 9 4.68 -0.89 -1.28
CA PHE A 9 5.93 -1.61 -1.47
C PHE A 9 5.77 -3.08 -1.13
N ALA A 10 6.28 -3.95 -2.01
CA ALA A 10 6.30 -5.37 -1.84
C ALA A 10 7.70 -5.85 -1.43
N GLU A 11 7.75 -6.81 -0.50
CA GLU A 11 8.98 -7.50 -0.09
C GLU A 11 9.34 -8.63 -1.06
N ASN A 12 8.33 -9.36 -1.53
CA ASN A 12 8.46 -10.56 -2.34
C ASN A 12 7.36 -10.63 -3.41
N ASN A 13 7.36 -11.67 -4.23
CA ASN A 13 6.40 -11.81 -5.33
C ASN A 13 4.97 -12.07 -4.84
N GLN A 14 4.79 -12.75 -3.69
CA GLN A 14 3.47 -12.92 -3.09
C GLN A 14 2.86 -11.58 -2.70
N GLU A 15 3.63 -10.71 -2.06
CA GLU A 15 3.15 -9.37 -1.71
C GLU A 15 2.88 -8.51 -2.95
N ALA A 16 3.68 -8.65 -4.01
CA ALA A 16 3.45 -7.92 -5.26
C ALA A 16 2.09 -8.30 -5.87
N TYR A 17 1.78 -9.61 -5.93
CA TYR A 17 0.50 -10.12 -6.39
C TYR A 17 -0.66 -9.64 -5.49
N ASP A 18 -0.55 -9.83 -4.19
CA ASP A 18 -1.59 -9.48 -3.23
C ASP A 18 -1.85 -7.97 -3.18
N ASN A 19 -0.80 -7.16 -3.28
CA ASN A 19 -0.92 -5.71 -3.38
C ASN A 19 -1.63 -5.29 -4.67
N MET A 20 -1.37 -5.98 -5.80
CA MET A 20 -2.03 -5.68 -7.07
C MET A 20 -3.54 -5.94 -7.00
N VAL A 21 -3.96 -7.06 -6.42
CA VAL A 21 -5.39 -7.38 -6.23
C VAL A 21 -6.09 -6.33 -5.36
N GLN A 22 -5.45 -5.90 -4.28
CA GLN A 22 -5.99 -4.87 -3.38
C GLN A 22 -6.00 -3.46 -4.00
N ALA A 23 -5.04 -3.19 -4.89
CA ALA A 23 -4.81 -1.86 -5.47
C ALA A 23 -6.04 -1.30 -6.19
N TYR A 24 -6.76 -2.13 -6.93
CA TYR A 24 -7.97 -1.70 -7.66
C TYR A 24 -9.01 -1.15 -6.69
N ARG A 25 -9.32 -1.88 -5.63
CA ARG A 25 -10.31 -1.43 -4.63
C ARG A 25 -9.88 -0.18 -3.88
N ILE A 26 -8.58 -0.03 -3.61
CA ILE A 26 -8.05 1.16 -2.92
C ILE A 26 -8.10 2.37 -3.84
N ALA A 27 -7.60 2.22 -5.08
CA ALA A 27 -7.50 3.32 -6.04
C ALA A 27 -8.87 3.84 -6.49
N GLU A 28 -9.82 2.94 -6.72
CA GLU A 28 -11.15 3.23 -7.23
C GLU A 28 -12.18 3.55 -6.15
N HIS A 29 -11.80 3.41 -4.88
CA HIS A 29 -12.69 3.75 -3.76
C HIS A 29 -13.19 5.18 -3.88
N LYS A 30 -14.51 5.37 -3.71
CA LYS A 30 -15.19 6.67 -3.88
C LYS A 30 -14.56 7.84 -3.12
N ASP A 31 -13.97 7.57 -1.95
CA ASP A 31 -13.36 8.57 -1.09
C ASP A 31 -11.85 8.75 -1.36
N VAL A 32 -11.28 7.97 -2.28
CA VAL A 32 -9.84 8.00 -2.63
C VAL A 32 -9.63 8.54 -4.04
N ARG A 33 -10.03 7.79 -5.06
CA ARG A 33 -9.91 8.15 -6.48
C ARG A 33 -8.53 8.70 -6.85
N LEU A 34 -7.49 7.96 -6.45
CA LEU A 34 -6.11 8.31 -6.71
C LEU A 34 -5.37 7.13 -7.33
N PRO A 35 -4.41 7.39 -8.22
CA PRO A 35 -3.61 6.33 -8.79
C PRO A 35 -2.75 5.67 -7.72
N ILE A 36 -2.59 4.36 -7.84
CA ILE A 36 -1.75 3.55 -6.96
C ILE A 36 -0.56 2.99 -7.73
N MET A 37 0.53 2.77 -7.03
CA MET A 37 1.76 2.23 -7.58
C MET A 37 2.18 1.03 -6.76
N ILE A 38 2.26 -0.14 -7.38
CA ILE A 38 2.84 -1.32 -6.76
C ILE A 38 4.34 -1.28 -7.03
N CYS A 39 5.08 -1.11 -5.94
CA CYS A 39 6.53 -0.94 -5.97
C CYS A 39 7.21 -2.26 -5.63
N GLN A 40 8.00 -2.77 -6.54
CA GLN A 40 8.92 -3.89 -6.32
C GLN A 40 10.30 -3.49 -6.82
N ASP A 41 11.35 -4.12 -6.29
CA ASP A 41 12.68 -3.80 -6.76
C ASP A 41 12.95 -4.34 -8.17
N GLY A 42 13.93 -3.76 -8.82
CA GLY A 42 14.28 -4.06 -10.20
C GLY A 42 15.14 -5.30 -10.39
N PHE A 43 15.38 -6.14 -9.38
CA PHE A 43 16.22 -7.33 -9.52
C PHE A 43 15.76 -8.48 -8.63
N ILE A 44 15.65 -8.30 -7.32
CA ILE A 44 15.32 -9.39 -6.38
C ILE A 44 13.90 -9.91 -6.64
N THR A 45 12.87 -9.06 -6.53
CA THR A 45 11.48 -9.50 -6.77
C THR A 45 11.17 -9.67 -8.25
N SER A 46 11.70 -8.83 -9.14
CA SER A 46 11.35 -8.86 -10.57
C SER A 46 12.01 -10.00 -11.36
N HIS A 47 13.09 -10.60 -10.87
CA HIS A 47 13.86 -11.65 -11.55
C HIS A 47 14.01 -12.93 -10.71
N ALA A 48 13.49 -12.98 -9.48
CA ALA A 48 13.44 -14.20 -8.69
C ALA A 48 12.33 -15.13 -9.16
N VAL A 49 12.52 -16.42 -8.94
CA VAL A 49 11.49 -17.44 -9.09
C VAL A 49 11.05 -17.86 -7.69
N GLU A 50 9.81 -17.58 -7.36
CA GLU A 50 9.21 -17.87 -6.06
C GLU A 50 7.90 -18.63 -6.24
N ASN A 51 7.55 -19.46 -5.27
CA ASN A 51 6.20 -20.02 -5.19
C ASN A 51 5.26 -18.96 -4.65
N ILE A 52 4.15 -18.73 -5.34
CA ILE A 52 3.08 -17.85 -4.90
C ILE A 52 1.75 -18.61 -4.89
N GLU A 53 0.89 -18.25 -3.96
CA GLU A 53 -0.48 -18.75 -3.86
C GLU A 53 -1.41 -17.80 -4.61
N LEU A 54 -1.89 -18.22 -5.77
CA LEU A 54 -2.89 -17.48 -6.53
C LEU A 54 -4.28 -17.74 -5.96
N LEU A 55 -5.10 -16.72 -5.94
CA LEU A 55 -6.52 -16.86 -5.67
C LEU A 55 -7.24 -17.27 -6.96
N GLU A 56 -8.34 -18.00 -6.83
CA GLU A 56 -9.21 -18.34 -7.95
C GLU A 56 -9.79 -17.06 -8.59
N ASP A 57 -9.91 -17.05 -9.92
CA ASP A 57 -10.33 -15.88 -10.69
C ASP A 57 -11.69 -15.32 -10.23
N ASP A 58 -12.65 -16.20 -9.91
CA ASP A 58 -13.99 -15.80 -9.43
C ASP A 58 -13.93 -15.13 -8.06
N ILE A 59 -13.01 -15.54 -7.19
CA ILE A 59 -12.77 -14.92 -5.87
C ILE A 59 -12.20 -13.53 -6.08
N VAL A 60 -11.17 -13.41 -6.94
CA VAL A 60 -10.56 -12.11 -7.26
C VAL A 60 -11.57 -11.16 -7.90
N LYS A 61 -12.34 -11.65 -8.88
CA LYS A 61 -13.38 -10.87 -9.54
C LYS A 61 -14.44 -10.37 -8.56
N THR A 62 -14.89 -11.24 -7.67
CA THR A 62 -15.86 -10.87 -6.63
C THR A 62 -15.29 -9.86 -5.64
N PHE A 63 -14.02 -10.04 -5.25
CA PHE A 63 -13.34 -9.12 -4.34
C PHE A 63 -13.11 -7.75 -4.97
N VAL A 64 -12.62 -7.68 -6.19
CA VAL A 64 -12.39 -6.41 -6.91
C VAL A 64 -13.72 -5.71 -7.18
N GLY A 65 -14.75 -6.46 -7.57
CA GLY A 65 -16.06 -5.91 -7.94
C GLY A 65 -16.07 -5.27 -9.33
N GLU A 66 -17.16 -4.61 -9.64
CA GLU A 66 -17.31 -3.84 -10.89
C GLU A 66 -16.92 -2.37 -10.65
N TYR A 67 -16.28 -1.77 -11.65
CA TYR A 67 -15.93 -0.37 -11.60
C TYR A 67 -17.11 0.49 -11.98
N GLU A 68 -17.60 1.26 -11.04
CA GLU A 68 -18.72 2.21 -11.22
C GLU A 68 -18.22 3.65 -11.06
N PRO A 69 -17.69 4.29 -12.12
CA PRO A 69 -17.19 5.65 -12.03
C PRO A 69 -18.35 6.64 -11.86
N GLU A 70 -18.28 7.50 -10.86
CA GLU A 70 -19.24 8.59 -10.67
C GLU A 70 -19.14 9.62 -11.80
N HIS A 71 -17.93 9.89 -12.27
CA HIS A 71 -17.63 10.84 -13.33
C HIS A 71 -16.83 10.18 -14.45
N TYR A 72 -17.31 10.30 -15.68
CA TYR A 72 -16.59 9.82 -16.87
C TYR A 72 -16.91 10.69 -18.08
N LEU A 73 -15.99 10.75 -19.03
CA LEU A 73 -15.98 11.70 -20.13
C LEU A 73 -17.26 11.65 -21.01
N LEU A 74 -17.78 10.45 -21.23
CA LEU A 74 -18.91 10.22 -22.15
C LEU A 74 -20.23 9.98 -21.40
N LYS A 75 -20.40 10.53 -20.20
CA LYS A 75 -21.63 10.39 -19.42
C LYS A 75 -22.74 11.21 -20.07
N ASP A 76 -23.84 10.54 -20.44
CA ASP A 76 -25.00 11.19 -21.04
C ASP A 76 -25.61 12.22 -20.09
N ASN A 77 -25.95 13.38 -20.63
CA ASN A 77 -26.62 14.50 -19.92
C ASN A 77 -25.83 15.13 -18.75
N GLU A 78 -24.65 14.65 -18.44
CA GLU A 78 -23.77 15.22 -17.41
C GLU A 78 -22.36 15.39 -17.96
N PRO A 79 -22.11 16.37 -18.85
CA PRO A 79 -20.78 16.56 -19.42
C PRO A 79 -19.75 16.86 -18.34
N PHE A 80 -18.67 16.12 -18.33
CA PHE A 80 -17.59 16.24 -17.36
C PHE A 80 -16.24 16.43 -18.08
N ALA A 81 -15.51 17.48 -17.68
CA ALA A 81 -14.19 17.74 -18.23
C ALA A 81 -13.12 16.94 -17.45
N VAL A 82 -12.32 16.17 -18.18
CA VAL A 82 -11.17 15.43 -17.62
C VAL A 82 -9.88 16.13 -18.00
N GLY A 83 -9.00 16.34 -17.04
CA GLY A 83 -7.71 17.00 -17.24
C GLY A 83 -7.83 18.50 -17.52
N PRO A 84 -8.52 19.29 -16.68
CA PRO A 84 -8.67 20.72 -16.90
C PRO A 84 -7.31 21.42 -16.86
N TYR A 85 -7.17 22.49 -17.63
CA TYR A 85 -6.02 23.38 -17.57
C TYR A 85 -6.09 24.21 -16.28
N ALA A 86 -5.51 23.66 -15.22
CA ALA A 86 -5.51 24.28 -13.89
C ALA A 86 -4.35 25.28 -13.77
N VAL A 87 -4.61 26.53 -14.13
CA VAL A 87 -3.69 27.64 -13.83
C VAL A 87 -3.89 28.14 -12.40
N THR A 88 -3.31 29.26 -12.06
CA THR A 88 -3.25 29.86 -10.71
C THR A 88 -4.56 29.83 -9.91
N ASN A 89 -5.71 29.85 -10.55
CA ASN A 89 -7.01 29.95 -9.88
C ASN A 89 -7.58 28.63 -9.35
N TYR A 90 -7.09 27.45 -9.82
CA TYR A 90 -7.70 26.15 -9.50
C TYR A 90 -6.72 25.11 -8.95
N VAL A 91 -5.40 25.40 -8.97
CA VAL A 91 -4.38 24.44 -8.53
C VAL A 91 -4.54 24.10 -7.05
N MET A 92 -4.86 25.08 -6.21
CA MET A 92 -4.99 24.90 -4.76
C MET A 92 -6.14 23.95 -4.42
N GLU A 93 -7.31 24.17 -5.02
CA GLU A 93 -8.49 23.32 -4.82
C GLU A 93 -8.25 21.89 -5.29
N ALA A 94 -7.64 21.71 -6.48
CA ALA A 94 -7.30 20.41 -7.00
C ALA A 94 -6.30 19.68 -6.07
N LYS A 95 -5.27 20.37 -5.58
CA LYS A 95 -4.30 19.82 -4.62
C LYS A 95 -4.91 19.52 -3.26
N ARG A 96 -5.86 20.31 -2.79
CA ARG A 96 -6.59 20.05 -1.56
C ARG A 96 -7.45 18.79 -1.68
N ALA A 97 -8.16 18.61 -2.79
CA ALA A 97 -8.94 17.40 -3.06
C ALA A 97 -8.03 16.16 -3.10
N GLN A 98 -6.89 16.25 -3.80
CA GLN A 98 -5.87 15.19 -3.84
C GLN A 98 -5.35 14.83 -2.43
N MET A 99 -5.06 15.83 -1.60
CA MET A 99 -4.62 15.62 -0.22
C MET A 99 -5.69 14.96 0.64
N GLN A 100 -6.97 15.28 0.42
CA GLN A 100 -8.06 14.63 1.15
C GLN A 100 -8.17 13.16 0.73
N GLY A 101 -8.10 12.86 -0.56
CA GLY A 101 -8.06 11.48 -1.05
C GLY A 101 -6.90 10.67 -0.45
N LEU A 102 -5.71 11.28 -0.36
CA LEU A 102 -4.56 10.65 0.31
C LEU A 102 -4.80 10.37 1.80
N ARG A 103 -5.44 11.29 2.53
CA ARG A 103 -5.79 11.05 3.95
C ARG A 103 -6.76 9.89 4.09
N ASN A 104 -7.78 9.84 3.25
CA ASN A 104 -8.78 8.78 3.25
C ASN A 104 -8.17 7.43 2.86
N ALA A 105 -7.18 7.41 1.97
CA ALA A 105 -6.51 6.20 1.50
C ALA A 105 -5.90 5.37 2.63
N LYS A 106 -5.50 5.98 3.74
CA LYS A 106 -4.94 5.27 4.90
C LYS A 106 -5.95 4.28 5.49
N GLN A 107 -7.15 4.76 5.81
CA GLN A 107 -8.19 3.90 6.38
C GLN A 107 -8.71 2.91 5.35
N VAL A 108 -8.93 3.35 4.11
CA VAL A 108 -9.39 2.48 3.03
C VAL A 108 -8.40 1.33 2.78
N THR A 109 -7.09 1.60 2.84
CA THR A 109 -6.06 0.54 2.71
C THR A 109 -6.19 -0.52 3.81
N LEU A 110 -6.43 -0.10 5.06
CA LEU A 110 -6.64 -1.01 6.18
C LEU A 110 -7.92 -1.84 6.03
N ASP A 111 -9.00 -1.22 5.60
CA ASP A 111 -10.29 -1.89 5.45
C ASP A 111 -10.26 -2.91 4.30
N VAL A 112 -9.67 -2.53 3.16
CA VAL A 112 -9.46 -3.44 2.03
C VAL A 112 -8.54 -4.60 2.42
N ALA A 113 -7.48 -4.35 3.20
CA ALA A 113 -6.58 -5.39 3.67
C ALA A 113 -7.29 -6.40 4.60
N LYS A 114 -8.17 -5.95 5.49
CA LYS A 114 -8.99 -6.84 6.35
C LYS A 114 -9.97 -7.70 5.54
N GLU A 115 -10.53 -7.16 4.46
CA GLU A 115 -11.40 -7.93 3.57
C GLU A 115 -10.58 -8.93 2.76
N PHE A 116 -9.40 -8.54 2.30
CA PHE A 116 -8.47 -9.43 1.60
C PHE A 116 -7.99 -10.59 2.48
N GLU A 117 -7.73 -10.34 3.75
CA GLU A 117 -7.37 -11.39 4.72
C GLU A 117 -8.43 -12.49 4.81
N LYS A 118 -9.72 -12.16 4.75
CA LYS A 118 -10.81 -13.14 4.82
C LYS A 118 -10.82 -14.13 3.64
N ILE A 119 -10.34 -13.71 2.47
CA ILE A 119 -10.34 -14.54 1.27
C ILE A 119 -9.00 -15.23 1.01
N SER A 120 -7.90 -14.66 1.50
CA SER A 120 -6.54 -15.15 1.25
C SER A 120 -5.88 -15.81 2.47
N GLY A 121 -6.37 -15.51 3.68
CA GLY A 121 -5.71 -15.86 4.95
C GLY A 121 -4.44 -15.05 5.22
N ARG A 122 -4.07 -14.11 4.36
CA ARG A 122 -2.86 -13.28 4.48
C ARG A 122 -3.21 -11.89 4.97
N SER A 123 -2.56 -11.48 6.07
CA SER A 123 -2.83 -10.20 6.74
C SER A 123 -1.85 -9.12 6.31
N TYR A 124 -2.36 -7.92 6.02
CA TYR A 124 -1.59 -6.76 5.60
C TYR A 124 -1.99 -5.52 6.40
N GLY A 125 -0.95 -4.74 6.81
CA GLY A 125 -1.13 -3.45 7.47
C GLY A 125 -0.58 -2.30 6.62
N LEU A 126 -0.38 -1.17 7.25
CA LEU A 126 0.36 -0.03 6.70
C LEU A 126 1.87 -0.31 6.72
N PHE A 127 2.31 -1.06 7.69
CA PHE A 127 3.65 -1.60 7.91
C PHE A 127 3.53 -2.96 8.60
N GLU A 128 4.63 -3.68 8.67
CA GLU A 128 4.78 -4.94 9.40
C GLU A 128 5.81 -4.76 10.52
N GLU A 129 5.48 -5.28 11.68
CA GLU A 129 6.39 -5.36 12.82
C GLU A 129 6.99 -6.76 12.91
N TYR A 130 8.30 -6.83 12.95
CA TYR A 130 9.02 -8.09 13.11
C TYR A 130 9.89 -8.04 14.36
N ARG A 131 9.54 -8.87 15.36
CA ARG A 131 10.22 -8.94 16.66
C ARG A 131 10.38 -7.58 17.36
N MET A 132 9.31 -6.77 17.35
CA MET A 132 9.33 -5.43 17.94
C MET A 132 8.96 -5.40 19.42
N GLU A 133 8.36 -6.46 19.97
CA GLU A 133 7.71 -6.49 21.28
C GLU A 133 8.67 -6.16 22.44
N ASP A 134 9.94 -6.52 22.30
CA ASP A 134 10.99 -6.33 23.31
C ASP A 134 12.27 -5.70 22.74
N ALA A 135 12.16 -5.04 21.57
CA ALA A 135 13.31 -4.51 20.86
C ALA A 135 13.86 -3.22 21.51
N ASP A 136 15.17 -3.18 21.74
CA ASP A 136 15.90 -1.95 22.11
C ASP A 136 16.33 -1.15 20.87
N TYR A 137 16.46 -1.83 19.73
CA TYR A 137 16.88 -1.26 18.46
C TYR A 137 15.92 -1.70 17.36
N ALA A 138 15.43 -0.76 16.57
CA ALA A 138 14.57 -1.03 15.44
C ALA A 138 15.20 -0.59 14.13
N MET A 139 15.18 -1.47 13.14
CA MET A 139 15.51 -1.14 11.75
C MET A 139 14.22 -0.78 11.02
N VAL A 140 14.17 0.37 10.35
CA VAL A 140 13.06 0.73 9.46
C VAL A 140 13.50 0.48 8.03
N ILE A 141 12.73 -0.33 7.29
CA ILE A 141 13.12 -0.82 5.97
C ILE A 141 11.92 -0.82 5.01
N ILE A 142 12.20 -0.89 3.72
CA ILE A 142 11.17 -0.89 2.67
C ILE A 142 11.58 -1.86 1.55
N GLY A 143 10.61 -2.54 0.96
CA GLY A 143 10.82 -3.42 -0.19
C GLY A 143 11.54 -4.72 0.14
N SER A 144 12.19 -5.33 -0.84
CA SER A 144 12.82 -6.66 -0.75
C SER A 144 13.95 -6.77 0.28
N ALA A 145 14.61 -5.66 0.59
CA ALA A 145 15.62 -5.62 1.63
C ALA A 145 15.08 -6.03 3.02
N ALA A 146 13.75 -6.04 3.22
CA ALA A 146 13.13 -6.47 4.47
C ALA A 146 13.40 -7.94 4.78
N GLY A 147 13.43 -8.82 3.79
CA GLY A 147 13.80 -10.23 3.98
C GLY A 147 15.18 -10.38 4.59
N THR A 148 16.19 -9.75 3.97
CA THR A 148 17.57 -9.72 4.51
C THR A 148 17.61 -9.06 5.89
N GLY A 149 16.79 -8.03 6.12
CA GLY A 149 16.67 -7.38 7.41
C GLY A 149 16.13 -8.32 8.50
N LYS A 150 15.12 -9.13 8.20
CA LYS A 150 14.56 -10.14 9.11
C LYS A 150 15.61 -11.18 9.49
N ASP A 151 16.35 -11.71 8.52
CA ASP A 151 17.45 -12.63 8.78
C ASP A 151 18.55 -12.00 9.67
N THR A 152 18.87 -10.73 9.41
CA THR A 152 19.83 -9.97 10.23
C THR A 152 19.34 -9.79 11.66
N VAL A 153 18.07 -9.47 11.87
CA VAL A 153 17.44 -9.37 13.19
C VAL A 153 17.57 -10.71 13.92
N ASP A 154 17.28 -11.83 13.25
CA ASP A 154 17.40 -13.16 13.84
C ASP A 154 18.85 -13.52 14.22
N MET A 155 19.83 -13.12 13.41
CA MET A 155 21.26 -13.31 13.73
C MET A 155 21.67 -12.47 14.95
N LEU A 156 21.24 -11.22 15.03
CA LEU A 156 21.53 -10.34 16.16
C LEU A 156 20.90 -10.86 17.46
N ARG A 157 19.67 -11.35 17.39
CA ARG A 157 18.99 -11.93 18.55
C ARG A 157 19.66 -13.19 19.07
N LYS A 158 20.22 -14.02 18.19
CA LYS A 158 21.07 -15.16 18.60
C LYS A 158 22.34 -14.73 19.35
N GLN A 159 22.79 -13.49 19.15
CA GLN A 159 23.93 -12.88 19.85
C GLN A 159 23.51 -12.10 21.12
N GLY A 160 22.23 -12.14 21.50
CA GLY A 160 21.70 -11.45 22.68
C GLY A 160 21.33 -9.98 22.47
N VAL A 161 21.34 -9.49 21.23
CA VAL A 161 20.90 -8.11 20.90
C VAL A 161 19.41 -8.11 20.67
N ARG A 162 18.65 -7.30 21.40
CA ARG A 162 17.20 -7.14 21.22
C ARG A 162 16.92 -6.20 20.05
N ALA A 163 17.11 -6.72 18.84
CA ALA A 163 16.80 -6.03 17.60
C ALA A 163 15.39 -6.37 17.10
N GLY A 164 14.76 -5.43 16.42
CA GLY A 164 13.50 -5.57 15.71
C GLY A 164 13.52 -4.87 14.35
N LEU A 165 12.47 -5.06 13.57
CA LEU A 165 12.36 -4.46 12.24
C LEU A 165 10.94 -3.97 11.98
N LEU A 166 10.83 -2.79 11.39
CA LEU A 166 9.61 -2.19 10.86
C LEU A 166 9.69 -2.16 9.34
N LYS A 167 8.87 -2.93 8.66
CA LYS A 167 8.77 -2.92 7.20
C LYS A 167 7.62 -2.02 6.76
N ILE A 168 7.92 -0.92 6.09
CA ILE A 168 6.92 0.00 5.56
C ILE A 168 6.30 -0.59 4.28
N ARG A 169 4.99 -0.81 4.28
CA ARG A 169 4.22 -1.22 3.10
C ARG A 169 3.60 -0.01 2.40
N LEU A 170 2.82 0.81 3.12
CA LEU A 170 2.23 2.03 2.60
C LEU A 170 3.17 3.21 2.86
N PHE A 171 3.74 3.74 1.78
CA PHE A 171 4.67 4.87 1.90
C PHE A 171 3.96 6.23 1.83
N ARG A 172 2.80 6.29 1.19
CA ARG A 172 2.00 7.50 1.09
C ARG A 172 0.49 7.19 1.02
N PRO A 173 -0.30 7.75 1.97
CA PRO A 173 0.11 8.61 3.09
C PRO A 173 1.03 7.88 4.07
N PHE A 174 2.07 8.57 4.55
CA PHE A 174 3.01 7.97 5.49
C PHE A 174 2.36 7.75 6.86
N PRO A 175 2.47 6.56 7.47
CA PRO A 175 1.82 6.23 8.75
C PRO A 175 2.59 6.79 9.95
N ALA A 176 2.84 8.11 9.96
CA ALA A 176 3.69 8.76 10.96
C ALA A 176 3.11 8.66 12.39
N GLU A 177 1.79 8.76 12.52
CA GLU A 177 1.11 8.69 13.81
C GLU A 177 1.24 7.30 14.42
N GLU A 178 1.00 6.25 13.63
CA GLU A 178 1.09 4.86 14.08
C GLU A 178 2.53 4.49 14.42
N LEU A 179 3.48 4.92 13.61
CA LEU A 179 4.90 4.66 13.86
C LEU A 179 5.41 5.42 15.08
N SER A 180 4.88 6.61 15.40
CA SER A 180 5.28 7.37 16.58
C SER A 180 4.88 6.70 17.88
N LEU A 181 3.81 5.89 17.88
CA LEU A 181 3.35 5.15 19.06
C LEU A 181 4.25 3.96 19.42
N ILE A 182 5.05 3.47 18.48
CA ILE A 182 5.96 2.33 18.68
C ILE A 182 7.21 2.75 19.50
N HIS A 183 7.54 4.03 19.50
CA HIS A 183 8.73 4.57 20.16
C HIS A 183 8.48 5.12 21.58
N ILE A 184 7.30 4.96 22.08
CA ILE A 184 6.94 5.41 23.44
C ILE A 184 6.89 4.18 24.39
#